data_ffd8246c51291e05ce90778141c5b6e2
#
_entry.id   ffd8246c51291e05ce90778141c5b6e2
#
_cell.length_a   1.000
_cell.length_b   1.000
_cell.length_c   1.000
_cell.angle_alpha   90.00
_cell.angle_beta   90.00
_cell.angle_gamma   90.00
#
_symmetry.space_group_name_H-M   'P 1'
#
loop_
_entity.id
_entity.type
_entity.pdbx_description
1 polymer ?
#
loop_
_entity_poly.entity_id
_entity_poly.type
_entity_poly.pdbx_seq_one_letter_code
_entity_poly.pdbx_strand_id
1 'polypeptide(L)'
;PFDAANLSSLTQNKLPNQRKRLERNDTVFDERCTSFDSGNQTFNTQVQNNKAIPNLEKQILISERKKMNQCGDKIELIAINPNWSITTRQYASYLNASILFYNSNYSAATKIYTVLTTVEDTWLKETSQYMLIRTSLNSAYATGVDKYGDVYLDNINQNLLKQFLDNINAYLKAYPNGQYIASARGFMRRGFWLSKRQDLLVNEIVWQLKNPTSKFYNLEMSELPAEIDRRIFDSSAFNVNNLKDPFFLAVYDLMHIRESNSENYHSISWSQLNAQKDF
;
A
#
# COMPACT_ATOMS: atom_id res chain seq x y z
N PRO A 1 -13.58 -35.67 -11.99
CA PRO A 1 -14.70 -34.74 -11.79
C PRO A 1 -14.40 -33.88 -10.57
N PHE A 2 -14.09 -32.63 -10.82
CA PHE A 2 -13.97 -31.62 -9.76
C PHE A 2 -15.37 -31.29 -9.28
N ASP A 3 -15.66 -31.59 -8.01
CA ASP A 3 -16.94 -31.28 -7.39
C ASP A 3 -16.93 -29.82 -6.92
N ALA A 4 -17.62 -28.94 -7.69
CA ALA A 4 -17.76 -27.53 -7.40
C ALA A 4 -18.46 -27.24 -6.05
N ALA A 5 -19.14 -28.25 -5.44
CA ALA A 5 -19.77 -28.11 -4.15
C ALA A 5 -18.77 -28.01 -2.98
N ASN A 6 -17.53 -28.50 -3.15
CA ASN A 6 -16.51 -28.43 -2.12
C ASN A 6 -15.79 -27.07 -2.02
N LEU A 7 -15.87 -26.23 -3.07
CA LEU A 7 -15.31 -24.87 -3.01
C LEU A 7 -16.13 -23.93 -2.12
N SER A 8 -17.46 -24.15 -2.02
CA SER A 8 -18.32 -23.33 -1.17
C SER A 8 -18.10 -23.60 0.34
N SER A 9 -17.69 -24.81 0.71
CA SER A 9 -17.41 -25.16 2.11
C SER A 9 -16.07 -24.60 2.62
N LEU A 10 -15.10 -24.38 1.73
CA LEU A 10 -13.82 -23.75 2.07
C LEU A 10 -13.94 -22.23 2.27
N THR A 11 -14.95 -21.60 1.66
CA THR A 11 -15.21 -20.17 1.81
C THR A 11 -16.15 -19.82 2.98
N GLN A 12 -16.88 -20.79 3.53
CA GLN A 12 -17.85 -20.54 4.62
C GLN A 12 -17.28 -20.65 6.03
N ASN A 13 -16.11 -21.26 6.23
CA ASN A 13 -15.50 -21.38 7.54
C ASN A 13 -14.37 -20.37 7.76
N LYS A 14 -14.69 -19.32 8.52
CA LYS A 14 -13.83 -18.27 9.07
C LYS A 14 -13.58 -17.05 8.20
N LEU A 15 -14.64 -16.28 7.94
CA LEU A 15 -14.49 -14.83 7.80
C LEU A 15 -14.52 -14.20 9.20
N PRO A 16 -13.41 -13.68 9.74
CA PRO A 16 -13.49 -12.76 10.88
C PRO A 16 -14.12 -11.47 10.36
N ASN A 17 -15.21 -11.07 10.98
CA ASN A 17 -15.88 -9.76 10.89
C ASN A 17 -15.80 -9.07 9.53
N GLN A 18 -16.87 -9.19 8.76
CA GLN A 18 -17.15 -8.28 7.66
C GLN A 18 -16.92 -6.85 8.17
N ARG A 19 -15.81 -6.22 7.78
CA ARG A 19 -15.74 -4.77 7.76
C ARG A 19 -16.95 -4.32 6.95
N LYS A 20 -17.90 -3.61 7.57
CA LYS A 20 -19.02 -2.99 6.87
C LYS A 20 -18.45 -2.38 5.59
N ARG A 21 -18.87 -2.91 4.45
CA ARG A 21 -18.63 -2.32 3.15
C ARG A 21 -19.26 -0.94 3.26
N LEU A 22 -18.44 0.08 3.48
CA LEU A 22 -18.90 1.46 3.41
C LEU A 22 -19.53 1.60 2.04
N GLU A 23 -20.84 1.94 2.03
CA GLU A 23 -21.56 2.24 0.81
C GLU A 23 -20.69 3.19 -0.01
N ARG A 24 -20.39 2.81 -1.24
CA ARG A 24 -19.67 3.64 -2.18
C ARG A 24 -20.53 4.87 -2.45
N ASN A 25 -20.36 5.91 -1.67
CA ASN A 25 -20.60 7.24 -2.20
C ASN A 25 -19.52 7.50 -3.24
N ASP A 26 -19.91 8.04 -4.40
CA ASP A 26 -19.09 8.27 -5.60
C ASP A 26 -17.91 9.24 -5.41
N THR A 27 -17.32 9.27 -4.25
CA THR A 27 -16.06 9.95 -3.96
C THR A 27 -14.91 8.98 -4.27
N VAL A 28 -14.02 9.38 -5.14
CA VAL A 28 -12.77 8.68 -5.45
C VAL A 28 -12.18 8.12 -4.16
N PHE A 29 -12.14 6.78 -4.02
CA PHE A 29 -11.62 6.13 -2.83
C PHE A 29 -10.13 6.45 -2.69
N ASP A 30 -9.81 7.36 -1.77
CA ASP A 30 -8.42 7.71 -1.48
C ASP A 30 -7.78 6.62 -0.63
N GLU A 31 -7.00 5.76 -1.27
CA GLU A 31 -6.27 4.66 -0.61
C GLU A 31 -5.35 5.15 0.53
N ARG A 32 -5.01 6.45 0.58
CA ARG A 32 -4.27 7.05 1.69
C ARG A 32 -5.05 6.97 2.99
N CYS A 33 -6.38 6.94 2.90
CA CYS A 33 -7.30 6.98 4.03
C CYS A 33 -7.48 5.64 4.74
N THR A 34 -7.13 4.52 4.13
CA THR A 34 -7.36 3.17 4.68
C THR A 34 -6.75 2.93 6.07
N SER A 35 -5.64 3.59 6.38
CA SER A 35 -4.95 3.48 7.68
C SER A 35 -5.12 4.71 8.57
N PHE A 36 -6.06 5.60 8.26
CA PHE A 36 -6.21 6.86 8.98
C PHE A 36 -6.57 6.64 10.44
N ASP A 37 -7.60 5.83 10.73
CA ASP A 37 -8.07 5.57 12.09
C ASP A 37 -7.06 4.77 12.91
N SER A 38 -6.45 3.74 12.34
CA SER A 38 -5.41 2.96 13.02
C SER A 38 -4.16 3.82 13.30
N GLY A 39 -3.82 4.74 12.40
CA GLY A 39 -2.77 5.72 12.60
C GLY A 39 -3.08 6.69 13.74
N ASN A 40 -4.35 7.12 13.88
CA ASN A 40 -4.80 7.95 15.00
C ASN A 40 -4.61 7.25 16.35
N GLN A 41 -5.09 6.01 16.44
CA GLN A 41 -4.97 5.20 17.66
C GLN A 41 -3.51 4.98 18.04
N THR A 42 -2.68 4.60 17.08
CA THR A 42 -1.26 4.34 17.30
C THR A 42 -0.55 5.61 17.79
N PHE A 43 -0.74 6.75 17.11
CA PHE A 43 -0.15 8.03 17.52
C PHE A 43 -0.52 8.40 18.95
N ASN A 44 -1.81 8.35 19.29
CA ASN A 44 -2.30 8.69 20.62
C ASN A 44 -1.68 7.78 21.68
N THR A 45 -1.58 6.48 21.41
CA THR A 45 -0.96 5.52 22.32
C THR A 45 0.52 5.82 22.53
N GLN A 46 1.25 6.15 21.48
CA GLN A 46 2.67 6.52 21.57
C GLN A 46 2.87 7.81 22.39
N VAL A 47 2.07 8.83 22.14
CA VAL A 47 2.12 10.08 22.90
C VAL A 47 1.82 9.84 24.38
N GLN A 48 0.77 9.08 24.70
CA GLN A 48 0.38 8.79 26.09
C GLN A 48 1.48 8.04 26.85
N ASN A 49 2.12 7.08 26.23
CA ASN A 49 3.13 6.23 26.86
C ASN A 49 4.53 6.86 26.87
N ASN A 50 4.78 7.92 26.11
CA ASN A 50 6.09 8.56 26.04
C ASN A 50 6.40 9.37 27.31
N LYS A 51 7.42 8.93 28.04
CA LYS A 51 7.83 9.57 29.30
C LYS A 51 8.57 10.90 29.10
N ALA A 52 9.12 11.15 27.92
CA ALA A 52 9.84 12.39 27.60
C ALA A 52 8.88 13.54 27.22
N ILE A 53 7.59 13.28 27.07
CA ILE A 53 6.58 14.30 26.77
C ILE A 53 5.87 14.70 28.08
N PRO A 54 5.91 15.97 28.49
CA PRO A 54 5.16 16.48 29.64
C PRO A 54 3.64 16.28 29.48
N ASN A 55 2.93 16.02 30.57
CA ASN A 55 1.50 15.70 30.53
C ASN A 55 0.64 16.77 29.82
N LEU A 56 0.92 18.03 30.02
CA LEU A 56 0.21 19.13 29.35
C LEU A 56 0.45 19.08 27.84
N GLU A 57 1.68 18.84 27.43
CA GLU A 57 2.05 18.76 26.01
C GLU A 57 1.46 17.52 25.33
N LYS A 58 1.30 16.38 26.07
CA LYS A 58 0.54 15.20 25.58
C LYS A 58 -0.89 15.56 25.21
N GLN A 59 -1.58 16.30 26.08
CA GLN A 59 -2.96 16.74 25.84
C GLN A 59 -3.05 17.60 24.59
N ILE A 60 -2.09 18.50 24.38
CA ILE A 60 -2.03 19.36 23.20
C ILE A 60 -1.85 18.49 21.94
N LEU A 61 -0.87 17.58 21.90
CA LEU A 61 -0.62 16.73 20.74
C LEU A 61 -1.83 15.87 20.37
N ILE A 62 -2.50 15.28 21.37
CA ILE A 62 -3.72 14.47 21.16
C ILE A 62 -4.86 15.34 20.65
N SER A 63 -5.01 16.56 21.17
CA SER A 63 -6.01 17.53 20.71
C SER A 63 -5.75 17.95 19.26
N GLU A 64 -4.50 18.23 18.90
CA GLU A 64 -4.12 18.58 17.52
C GLU A 64 -4.36 17.40 16.57
N ARG A 65 -4.01 16.17 16.98
CA ARG A 65 -4.31 14.98 16.18
C ARG A 65 -5.80 14.77 15.96
N LYS A 66 -6.63 15.08 16.97
CA LYS A 66 -8.08 14.95 16.89
C LYS A 66 -8.71 15.93 15.90
N LYS A 67 -8.07 17.07 15.61
CA LYS A 67 -8.53 18.01 14.56
C LYS A 67 -8.43 17.42 13.16
N MET A 68 -7.60 16.40 12.97
CA MET A 68 -7.56 15.60 11.75
C MET A 68 -8.73 14.59 11.80
N ASN A 69 -9.97 15.05 11.66
CA ASN A 69 -11.17 14.24 11.91
C ASN A 69 -11.48 13.28 10.78
N GLN A 70 -11.27 13.72 9.53
CA GLN A 70 -11.59 12.97 8.33
C GLN A 70 -10.43 13.05 7.34
N CYS A 71 -10.20 11.93 6.67
CA CYS A 71 -9.24 11.90 5.59
C CYS A 71 -9.82 12.64 4.37
N GLY A 72 -9.06 13.55 3.80
CA GLY A 72 -9.50 14.38 2.67
C GLY A 72 -9.85 15.83 3.05
N ASP A 73 -10.05 16.12 4.32
CA ASP A 73 -10.22 17.51 4.76
C ASP A 73 -8.91 18.28 4.60
N LYS A 74 -9.02 19.54 4.16
CA LYS A 74 -7.87 20.45 4.15
C LYS A 74 -7.59 20.93 5.56
N ILE A 75 -6.50 20.44 6.14
CA ILE A 75 -6.11 20.72 7.53
C ILE A 75 -4.95 21.71 7.53
N GLU A 76 -5.02 22.70 8.42
CA GLU A 76 -3.94 23.67 8.65
C GLU A 76 -2.79 23.06 9.45
N LEU A 77 -1.58 23.56 9.21
CA LEU A 77 -0.39 23.14 9.94
C LEU A 77 -0.47 23.63 11.41
N ILE A 78 0.04 22.79 12.29
CA ILE A 78 0.15 23.08 13.72
C ILE A 78 1.29 24.08 13.94
N ALA A 79 1.02 25.16 14.65
CA ALA A 79 2.06 26.07 15.12
C ALA A 79 2.89 25.40 16.23
N ILE A 80 4.16 25.13 15.94
CA ILE A 80 5.06 24.48 16.91
C ILE A 80 5.62 25.53 17.87
N ASN A 81 5.26 25.41 19.15
CA ASN A 81 5.78 26.30 20.18
C ASN A 81 7.28 25.99 20.46
N PRO A 82 8.19 26.96 20.35
CA PRO A 82 9.61 26.74 20.62
C PRO A 82 9.92 26.34 22.07
N ASN A 83 9.02 26.64 22.99
CA ASN A 83 9.17 26.31 24.42
C ASN A 83 8.72 24.88 24.77
N TRP A 84 8.12 24.14 23.82
CA TRP A 84 7.82 22.73 24.04
C TRP A 84 9.09 21.89 24.13
N SER A 85 8.99 20.77 24.84
CA SER A 85 10.08 19.78 24.89
C SER A 85 10.52 19.37 23.47
N ILE A 86 11.76 18.98 23.33
CA ILE A 86 12.30 18.54 22.03
C ILE A 86 11.45 17.42 21.45
N THR A 87 11.08 16.45 22.29
CA THR A 87 10.26 15.30 21.88
C THR A 87 8.87 15.76 21.40
N THR A 88 8.23 16.67 22.11
CA THR A 88 6.92 17.23 21.71
C THR A 88 7.01 17.94 20.36
N ARG A 89 8.06 18.73 20.14
CA ARG A 89 8.27 19.38 18.83
C ARG A 89 8.47 18.38 17.71
N GLN A 90 9.15 17.26 17.97
CA GLN A 90 9.32 16.18 17.00
C GLN A 90 7.98 15.50 16.67
N TYR A 91 7.15 15.21 17.67
CA TYR A 91 5.81 14.65 17.46
C TYR A 91 4.87 15.63 16.73
N ALA A 92 4.93 16.93 17.05
CA ALA A 92 4.20 17.97 16.32
C ALA A 92 4.67 18.09 14.86
N SER A 93 5.99 17.97 14.62
CA SER A 93 6.55 17.93 13.26
C SER A 93 6.04 16.71 12.49
N TYR A 94 5.93 15.55 13.14
CA TYR A 94 5.33 14.36 12.53
C TYR A 94 3.87 14.59 12.14
N LEU A 95 3.08 15.24 12.99
CA LEU A 95 1.71 15.63 12.63
C LEU A 95 1.68 16.58 11.43
N ASN A 96 2.55 17.58 11.40
CA ASN A 96 2.65 18.49 10.25
C ASN A 96 3.04 17.77 8.97
N ALA A 97 3.95 16.82 9.04
CA ALA A 97 4.29 15.97 7.88
C ALA A 97 3.09 15.12 7.43
N SER A 98 2.30 14.60 8.37
CA SER A 98 1.08 13.85 8.07
C SER A 98 0.00 14.74 7.44
N ILE A 99 -0.19 15.95 7.95
CA ILE A 99 -1.10 16.95 7.35
C ILE A 99 -0.67 17.27 5.92
N LEU A 100 0.62 17.53 5.69
CA LEU A 100 1.16 17.80 4.35
C LEU A 100 0.96 16.61 3.41
N PHE A 101 1.13 15.38 3.89
CA PHE A 101 0.89 14.16 3.15
C PHE A 101 -0.58 14.05 2.71
N TYR A 102 -1.53 14.24 3.62
CA TYR A 102 -2.96 14.19 3.30
C TYR A 102 -3.41 15.38 2.43
N ASN A 103 -2.78 16.54 2.57
CA ASN A 103 -2.98 17.70 1.69
C ASN A 103 -2.25 17.55 0.33
N SER A 104 -1.68 16.39 0.00
CA SER A 104 -0.95 16.10 -1.24
C SER A 104 0.34 16.93 -1.44
N ASN A 105 0.84 17.59 -0.41
CA ASN A 105 2.14 18.28 -0.45
C ASN A 105 3.29 17.31 -0.11
N TYR A 106 3.51 16.34 -0.99
CA TYR A 106 4.45 15.24 -0.76
C TYR A 106 5.90 15.73 -0.61
N SER A 107 6.30 16.76 -1.34
CA SER A 107 7.67 17.29 -1.26
C SER A 107 7.97 17.86 0.13
N ALA A 108 7.06 18.65 0.70
CA ALA A 108 7.23 19.20 2.05
C ALA A 108 7.15 18.10 3.13
N ALA A 109 6.21 17.14 2.97
CA ALA A 109 6.10 15.99 3.88
C ALA A 109 7.40 15.17 3.90
N THR A 110 7.99 14.88 2.73
CA THR A 110 9.25 14.15 2.59
C THR A 110 10.37 14.81 3.37
N LYS A 111 10.52 16.12 3.27
CA LYS A 111 11.57 16.87 4.00
C LYS A 111 11.48 16.66 5.50
N ILE A 112 10.29 16.77 6.06
CA ILE A 112 10.08 16.61 7.50
C ILE A 112 10.30 15.15 7.92
N TYR A 113 9.71 14.17 7.21
CA TYR A 113 9.93 12.76 7.54
C TYR A 113 11.40 12.36 7.45
N THR A 114 12.15 12.88 6.47
CA THR A 114 13.60 12.63 6.37
C THR A 114 14.34 13.09 7.62
N VAL A 115 14.06 14.27 8.14
CA VAL A 115 14.65 14.74 9.41
C VAL A 115 14.25 13.82 10.57
N LEU A 116 13.00 13.40 10.64
CA LEU A 116 12.50 12.54 11.71
C LEU A 116 13.07 11.11 11.68
N THR A 117 13.67 10.67 10.58
CA THR A 117 14.39 9.38 10.57
C THR A 117 15.70 9.39 11.37
N THR A 118 16.16 10.57 11.81
CA THR A 118 17.40 10.74 12.57
C THR A 118 17.20 10.99 14.06
N VAL A 119 15.93 11.10 14.53
CA VAL A 119 15.63 11.35 15.95
C VAL A 119 15.90 10.11 16.82
N GLU A 120 16.00 10.32 18.14
CA GLU A 120 16.26 9.21 19.08
C GLU A 120 15.00 8.36 19.33
N ASP A 121 13.82 8.96 19.30
CA ASP A 121 12.56 8.25 19.51
C ASP A 121 12.39 7.17 18.45
N THR A 122 12.37 5.92 18.89
CA THR A 122 12.40 4.73 18.03
C THR A 122 11.13 4.60 17.19
N TRP A 123 9.98 4.97 17.77
CA TRP A 123 8.71 4.91 17.04
C TRP A 123 8.65 5.99 15.96
N LEU A 124 9.00 7.24 16.29
CA LEU A 124 9.04 8.32 15.29
C LEU A 124 10.00 8.00 14.15
N LYS A 125 11.18 7.49 14.50
CA LYS A 125 12.22 7.12 13.54
C LYS A 125 11.71 6.07 12.55
N GLU A 126 11.20 4.95 13.06
CA GLU A 126 10.70 3.86 12.23
C GLU A 126 9.48 4.28 11.41
N THR A 127 8.50 4.93 12.06
CA THR A 127 7.26 5.37 11.40
C THR A 127 7.55 6.41 10.31
N SER A 128 8.51 7.32 10.54
CA SER A 128 8.92 8.29 9.52
C SER A 128 9.58 7.62 8.32
N GLN A 129 10.42 6.62 8.53
CA GLN A 129 11.00 5.83 7.44
C GLN A 129 9.92 5.11 6.63
N TYR A 130 8.92 4.55 7.29
CA TYR A 130 7.75 3.95 6.63
C TYR A 130 6.90 4.99 5.88
N MET A 131 6.70 6.17 6.45
CA MET A 131 5.96 7.26 5.79
C MET A 131 6.66 7.81 4.56
N LEU A 132 8.00 7.73 4.46
CA LEU A 132 8.73 8.04 3.22
C LEU A 132 8.34 7.10 2.07
N ILE A 133 8.07 5.81 2.35
CA ILE A 133 7.54 4.88 1.34
C ILE A 133 6.19 5.39 0.83
N ARG A 134 5.25 5.68 1.73
CA ARG A 134 3.90 6.13 1.37
C ARG A 134 3.93 7.46 0.61
N THR A 135 4.77 8.39 1.05
CA THR A 135 4.89 9.72 0.45
C THR A 135 5.46 9.63 -0.96
N SER A 136 6.53 8.86 -1.17
CA SER A 136 7.13 8.68 -2.50
C SER A 136 6.22 7.89 -3.45
N LEU A 137 5.48 6.88 -2.96
CA LEU A 137 4.46 6.19 -3.76
C LEU A 137 3.40 7.16 -4.27
N ASN A 138 2.80 7.95 -3.37
CA ASN A 138 1.72 8.86 -3.75
C ASN A 138 2.25 10.01 -4.63
N SER A 139 3.48 10.44 -4.42
CA SER A 139 4.15 11.42 -5.30
C SER A 139 4.33 10.87 -6.71
N ALA A 140 4.78 9.61 -6.87
CA ALA A 140 4.92 8.96 -8.16
C ALA A 140 3.54 8.74 -8.81
N TYR A 141 2.58 8.20 -8.07
CA TYR A 141 1.23 7.93 -8.52
C TYR A 141 0.52 9.19 -9.06
N ALA A 142 0.65 10.31 -8.37
CA ALA A 142 0.05 11.58 -8.77
C ALA A 142 0.52 12.10 -10.13
N THR A 143 1.66 11.63 -10.65
CA THR A 143 2.13 12.03 -11.99
C THR A 143 1.43 11.32 -13.14
N GLY A 144 0.81 10.16 -12.88
CA GLY A 144 0.15 9.35 -13.90
C GLY A 144 -1.35 9.19 -13.72
N VAL A 145 -1.96 9.83 -12.72
CA VAL A 145 -3.40 9.78 -12.50
C VAL A 145 -4.08 11.04 -13.02
N ASP A 146 -5.19 10.89 -13.71
CA ASP A 146 -6.00 12.02 -14.15
C ASP A 146 -7.08 12.42 -13.12
N LYS A 147 -7.86 13.45 -13.45
CA LYS A 147 -8.94 13.97 -12.59
C LYS A 147 -10.10 12.99 -12.37
N TYR A 148 -10.21 11.93 -13.16
CA TYR A 148 -11.23 10.89 -13.04
C TYR A 148 -10.73 9.68 -12.26
N GLY A 149 -9.43 9.64 -11.93
CA GLY A 149 -8.79 8.53 -11.21
C GLY A 149 -8.21 7.44 -12.13
N ASP A 150 -8.22 7.66 -13.44
CA ASP A 150 -7.61 6.75 -14.41
C ASP A 150 -6.09 6.85 -14.37
N VAL A 151 -5.42 5.69 -14.42
CA VAL A 151 -3.97 5.60 -14.27
C VAL A 151 -3.30 5.34 -15.62
N TYR A 152 -2.47 6.27 -16.04
CA TYR A 152 -1.66 6.19 -17.25
C TYR A 152 -0.23 5.84 -16.88
N LEU A 153 0.12 4.54 -16.99
CA LEU A 153 1.43 4.03 -16.55
C LEU A 153 2.61 4.70 -17.28
N ASP A 154 2.39 5.17 -18.52
CA ASP A 154 3.41 5.88 -19.31
C ASP A 154 3.74 7.27 -18.76
N ASN A 155 2.83 7.86 -18.01
CA ASN A 155 3.00 9.19 -17.42
C ASN A 155 3.67 9.13 -16.02
N ILE A 156 3.84 7.94 -15.46
CA ILE A 156 4.48 7.78 -14.14
C ILE A 156 5.93 8.25 -14.19
N ASN A 157 6.28 9.18 -13.31
CA ASN A 157 7.65 9.68 -13.19
C ASN A 157 8.59 8.59 -12.64
N GLN A 158 9.51 8.13 -13.49
CA GLN A 158 10.40 7.01 -13.17
C GLN A 158 11.40 7.32 -12.05
N ASN A 159 11.81 8.57 -11.88
CA ASN A 159 12.71 8.96 -10.77
C ASN A 159 11.99 8.89 -9.42
N LEU A 160 10.73 9.36 -9.36
CA LEU A 160 9.92 9.25 -8.15
C LEU A 160 9.59 7.78 -7.83
N LEU A 161 9.32 6.97 -8.85
CA LEU A 161 9.07 5.55 -8.69
C LEU A 161 10.34 4.81 -8.20
N LYS A 162 11.50 5.15 -8.74
CA LYS A 162 12.79 4.62 -8.23
C LYS A 162 12.99 4.98 -6.76
N GLN A 163 12.77 6.24 -6.40
CA GLN A 163 12.87 6.71 -5.01
C GLN A 163 11.93 5.92 -4.07
N PHE A 164 10.73 5.62 -4.54
CA PHE A 164 9.78 4.81 -3.80
C PHE A 164 10.30 3.38 -3.55
N LEU A 165 10.83 2.71 -4.57
CA LEU A 165 11.42 1.36 -4.43
C LEU A 165 12.66 1.38 -3.53
N ASP A 166 13.50 2.41 -3.65
CA ASP A 166 14.67 2.60 -2.78
C ASP A 166 14.26 2.78 -1.31
N ASN A 167 13.17 3.52 -1.04
CA ASN A 167 12.62 3.70 0.31
C ASN A 167 12.10 2.38 0.91
N ILE A 168 11.45 1.53 0.11
CA ILE A 168 11.03 0.19 0.56
C ILE A 168 12.25 -0.63 0.98
N ASN A 169 13.27 -0.72 0.11
CA ASN A 169 14.47 -1.48 0.37
C ASN A 169 15.22 -0.96 1.61
N ALA A 170 15.30 0.36 1.76
CA ALA A 170 15.91 0.99 2.93
C ALA A 170 15.16 0.63 4.23
N TYR A 171 13.82 0.67 4.22
CA TYR A 171 13.01 0.28 5.37
C TYR A 171 13.20 -1.21 5.71
N LEU A 172 13.05 -2.11 4.75
CA LEU A 172 13.17 -3.56 4.97
C LEU A 172 14.55 -3.95 5.50
N LYS A 173 15.59 -3.24 5.05
CA LYS A 173 16.97 -3.43 5.53
C LYS A 173 17.18 -2.90 6.96
N ALA A 174 16.66 -1.71 7.26
CA ALA A 174 16.85 -1.05 8.56
C ALA A 174 15.99 -1.70 9.66
N TYR A 175 14.80 -2.19 9.32
CA TYR A 175 13.83 -2.73 10.26
C TYR A 175 13.38 -4.15 9.87
N PRO A 176 14.27 -5.16 9.95
CA PRO A 176 13.96 -6.53 9.53
C PRO A 176 12.88 -7.21 10.39
N ASN A 177 12.56 -6.64 11.56
CA ASN A 177 11.46 -7.05 12.44
C ASN A 177 10.55 -5.85 12.79
N GLY A 178 10.50 -4.84 11.92
CA GLY A 178 9.74 -3.62 12.14
C GLY A 178 8.23 -3.85 12.10
N GLN A 179 7.51 -2.95 12.77
CA GLN A 179 6.04 -3.06 12.88
C GLN A 179 5.31 -2.91 11.53
N TYR A 180 5.93 -2.30 10.53
CA TYR A 180 5.33 -2.09 9.21
C TYR A 180 5.90 -3.02 8.12
N ILE A 181 6.63 -4.07 8.49
CA ILE A 181 7.39 -4.90 7.55
C ILE A 181 6.49 -5.56 6.48
N ALA A 182 5.34 -6.10 6.88
CA ALA A 182 4.38 -6.70 5.96
C ALA A 182 3.79 -5.65 5.00
N SER A 183 3.38 -4.50 5.54
CA SER A 183 2.82 -3.40 4.75
C SER A 183 3.85 -2.80 3.79
N ALA A 184 5.09 -2.59 4.25
CA ALA A 184 6.18 -2.08 3.41
C ALA A 184 6.44 -3.01 2.22
N ARG A 185 6.49 -4.33 2.46
CA ARG A 185 6.63 -5.30 1.38
C ARG A 185 5.40 -5.31 0.46
N GLY A 186 4.20 -5.15 1.00
CA GLY A 186 2.96 -5.10 0.22
C GLY A 186 2.97 -3.98 -0.83
N PHE A 187 3.60 -2.86 -0.54
CA PHE A 187 3.77 -1.77 -1.51
C PHE A 187 4.63 -2.15 -2.73
N MET A 188 5.49 -3.19 -2.64
CA MET A 188 6.28 -3.64 -3.80
C MET A 188 5.38 -4.02 -4.98
N ARG A 189 4.22 -4.68 -4.73
CA ARG A 189 3.30 -5.05 -5.81
C ARG A 189 2.79 -3.83 -6.58
N ARG A 190 2.49 -2.74 -5.86
CA ARG A 190 2.11 -1.48 -6.50
C ARG A 190 3.27 -0.86 -7.29
N GLY A 191 4.48 -0.90 -6.74
CA GLY A 191 5.68 -0.43 -7.43
C GLY A 191 5.95 -1.21 -8.72
N PHE A 192 5.82 -2.53 -8.68
CA PHE A 192 6.00 -3.37 -9.87
C PHE A 192 4.94 -3.09 -10.94
N TRP A 193 3.69 -2.89 -10.56
CA TRP A 193 2.64 -2.48 -11.48
C TRP A 193 2.94 -1.12 -12.13
N LEU A 194 3.25 -0.09 -11.34
CA LEU A 194 3.54 1.26 -11.82
C LEU A 194 4.81 1.32 -12.70
N SER A 195 5.76 0.41 -12.49
CA SER A 195 6.97 0.26 -13.31
C SER A 195 6.79 -0.67 -14.51
N LYS A 196 5.57 -1.17 -14.76
CA LYS A 196 5.25 -2.15 -15.82
C LYS A 196 6.04 -3.47 -15.69
N ARG A 197 6.53 -3.79 -14.49
CA ARG A 197 7.28 -5.02 -14.21
C ARG A 197 6.30 -6.13 -13.78
N GLN A 198 5.46 -6.54 -14.75
CA GLN A 198 4.49 -7.63 -14.55
C GLN A 198 5.16 -8.92 -14.07
N ASP A 199 6.35 -9.23 -14.57
CA ASP A 199 7.17 -10.36 -14.15
C ASP A 199 7.40 -10.38 -12.64
N LEU A 200 7.78 -9.25 -12.06
CA LEU A 200 8.02 -9.10 -10.62
C LEU A 200 6.73 -9.10 -9.82
N LEU A 201 5.66 -8.50 -10.35
CA LEU A 201 4.34 -8.49 -9.71
C LEU A 201 3.79 -9.91 -9.55
N VAL A 202 3.80 -10.70 -10.63
CA VAL A 202 3.36 -12.10 -10.62
C VAL A 202 4.20 -12.92 -9.64
N ASN A 203 5.54 -12.79 -9.68
CA ASN A 203 6.43 -13.50 -8.77
C ASN A 203 6.17 -13.14 -7.30
N GLU A 204 5.90 -11.87 -7.00
CA GLU A 204 5.60 -11.46 -5.62
C GLU A 204 4.28 -12.05 -5.12
N ILE A 205 3.22 -12.05 -5.94
CA ILE A 205 1.93 -12.67 -5.57
C ILE A 205 2.11 -14.18 -5.35
N VAL A 206 2.80 -14.87 -6.26
CA VAL A 206 3.11 -16.32 -6.10
C VAL A 206 3.88 -16.58 -4.82
N TRP A 207 4.89 -15.75 -4.52
CA TRP A 207 5.66 -15.89 -3.28
C TRP A 207 4.76 -15.75 -2.05
N GLN A 208 3.86 -14.76 -2.04
CA GLN A 208 2.92 -14.52 -0.96
C GLN A 208 1.98 -15.74 -0.77
N LEU A 209 1.42 -16.27 -1.84
CA LEU A 209 0.53 -17.44 -1.80
C LEU A 209 1.23 -18.68 -1.25
N LYS A 210 2.52 -18.85 -1.56
CA LYS A 210 3.35 -19.98 -1.08
C LYS A 210 3.85 -19.79 0.36
N ASN A 211 3.78 -18.57 0.92
CA ASN A 211 4.35 -18.26 2.23
C ASN A 211 3.34 -17.55 3.17
N PRO A 212 2.15 -18.13 3.42
CA PRO A 212 1.08 -17.46 4.18
C PRO A 212 1.41 -17.24 5.65
N THR A 213 2.39 -17.96 6.21
CA THR A 213 2.85 -17.82 7.60
C THR A 213 4.05 -16.88 7.76
N SER A 214 4.54 -16.32 6.67
CA SER A 214 5.68 -15.40 6.73
C SER A 214 5.30 -14.08 7.40
N LYS A 215 6.23 -13.51 8.17
CA LYS A 215 6.08 -12.14 8.72
C LYS A 215 5.94 -11.06 7.63
N PHE A 216 6.27 -11.38 6.40
CA PHE A 216 6.12 -10.52 5.23
C PHE A 216 4.79 -10.71 4.51
N TYR A 217 3.95 -11.66 4.97
CA TYR A 217 2.67 -11.92 4.32
C TYR A 217 1.74 -10.72 4.45
N ASN A 218 1.16 -10.31 3.33
CA ASN A 218 0.37 -9.09 3.24
C ASN A 218 -0.77 -9.17 2.20
N LEU A 219 -1.13 -10.38 1.75
CA LEU A 219 -2.28 -10.54 0.86
C LEU A 219 -3.58 -10.47 1.66
N GLU A 220 -4.51 -9.65 1.17
CA GLU A 220 -5.91 -9.71 1.56
C GLU A 220 -6.64 -10.55 0.51
N MET A 221 -7.00 -11.79 0.87
CA MET A 221 -7.55 -12.76 -0.07
C MET A 221 -8.88 -12.32 -0.68
N SER A 222 -9.65 -11.52 0.03
CA SER A 222 -10.92 -10.95 -0.48
C SER A 222 -10.70 -9.90 -1.58
N GLU A 223 -9.53 -9.24 -1.61
CA GLU A 223 -9.20 -8.20 -2.57
C GLU A 223 -8.27 -8.68 -3.69
N LEU A 224 -7.66 -9.86 -3.51
CA LEU A 224 -6.69 -10.41 -4.46
C LEU A 224 -7.25 -10.57 -5.89
N PRO A 225 -8.49 -11.07 -6.12
CA PRO A 225 -9.04 -11.17 -7.47
C PRO A 225 -9.08 -9.81 -8.19
N ALA A 226 -9.59 -8.78 -7.51
CA ALA A 226 -9.65 -7.43 -8.08
C ALA A 226 -8.26 -6.80 -8.30
N GLU A 227 -7.27 -7.16 -7.47
CA GLU A 227 -5.88 -6.74 -7.68
C GLU A 227 -5.28 -7.39 -8.91
N ILE A 228 -5.51 -8.70 -9.11
CA ILE A 228 -5.02 -9.47 -10.25
C ILE A 228 -5.65 -8.94 -11.55
N ASP A 229 -6.98 -8.80 -11.58
CA ASP A 229 -7.68 -8.29 -12.76
C ASP A 229 -7.12 -6.93 -13.16
N ARG A 230 -7.19 -5.95 -12.28
CA ARG A 230 -6.80 -4.56 -12.59
C ARG A 230 -5.33 -4.36 -12.89
N ARG A 231 -4.42 -5.09 -12.21
CA ARG A 231 -2.99 -4.83 -12.28
C ARG A 231 -2.22 -5.78 -13.18
N ILE A 232 -2.81 -6.92 -13.52
CA ILE A 232 -2.21 -7.91 -14.40
C ILE A 232 -2.99 -8.00 -15.70
N PHE A 233 -4.24 -8.45 -15.66
CA PHE A 233 -5.01 -8.75 -16.88
C PHE A 233 -5.48 -7.49 -17.63
N ASP A 234 -5.99 -6.48 -16.93
CA ASP A 234 -6.43 -5.21 -17.54
C ASP A 234 -5.29 -4.20 -17.72
N SER A 235 -4.06 -4.59 -17.38
CA SER A 235 -2.91 -3.70 -17.48
C SER A 235 -2.51 -3.47 -18.94
N SER A 236 -2.24 -2.23 -19.33
CA SER A 236 -1.64 -1.91 -20.64
C SER A 236 -0.27 -2.56 -20.87
N ALA A 237 0.36 -3.07 -19.81
CA ALA A 237 1.62 -3.80 -19.86
C ALA A 237 1.43 -5.32 -19.84
N PHE A 238 0.19 -5.82 -20.03
CA PHE A 238 -0.09 -7.25 -20.01
C PHE A 238 0.72 -8.00 -21.07
N ASN A 239 1.38 -9.08 -20.62
CA ASN A 239 2.09 -9.99 -21.49
C ASN A 239 1.98 -11.42 -20.93
N VAL A 240 1.29 -12.29 -21.66
CA VAL A 240 1.07 -13.69 -21.27
C VAL A 240 2.38 -14.45 -21.01
N ASN A 241 3.48 -14.10 -21.67
CA ASN A 241 4.78 -14.73 -21.45
C ASN A 241 5.37 -14.49 -20.06
N ASN A 242 4.81 -13.54 -19.30
CA ASN A 242 5.18 -13.31 -17.90
C ASN A 242 4.40 -14.19 -16.92
N LEU A 243 3.35 -14.89 -17.37
CA LEU A 243 2.55 -15.80 -16.55
C LEU A 243 3.20 -17.19 -16.52
N LYS A 244 4.32 -17.32 -15.83
CA LYS A 244 5.06 -18.59 -15.76
C LYS A 244 4.57 -19.54 -14.66
N ASP A 245 3.79 -19.04 -13.71
CA ASP A 245 3.25 -19.88 -12.62
C ASP A 245 1.93 -20.53 -13.05
N PRO A 246 1.74 -21.84 -12.80
CA PRO A 246 0.53 -22.58 -13.17
C PRO A 246 -0.78 -21.98 -12.67
N PHE A 247 -0.76 -21.32 -11.49
CA PHE A 247 -1.94 -20.64 -10.97
C PHE A 247 -2.42 -19.52 -11.91
N PHE A 248 -1.51 -18.63 -12.32
CA PHE A 248 -1.86 -17.52 -13.21
C PHE A 248 -2.27 -17.97 -14.61
N LEU A 249 -1.67 -19.07 -15.09
CA LEU A 249 -2.07 -19.67 -16.36
C LEU A 249 -3.47 -20.25 -16.29
N ALA A 250 -3.76 -21.01 -15.23
CA ALA A 250 -5.10 -21.57 -15.05
C ALA A 250 -6.16 -20.46 -14.93
N VAL A 251 -5.85 -19.36 -14.24
CA VAL A 251 -6.78 -18.19 -14.14
C VAL A 251 -6.96 -17.57 -15.54
N TYR A 252 -5.90 -17.36 -16.28
CA TYR A 252 -5.94 -16.80 -17.63
C TYR A 252 -6.78 -17.68 -18.57
N ASP A 253 -6.57 -19.00 -18.57
CA ASP A 253 -7.34 -19.95 -19.37
C ASP A 253 -8.82 -19.94 -19.00
N LEU A 254 -9.14 -19.92 -17.71
CA LEU A 254 -10.52 -19.85 -17.23
C LEU A 254 -11.22 -18.56 -17.68
N MET A 255 -10.53 -17.43 -17.67
CA MET A 255 -11.08 -16.17 -18.17
C MET A 255 -11.39 -16.28 -19.67
N HIS A 256 -10.46 -16.80 -20.46
CA HIS A 256 -10.69 -17.00 -21.91
C HIS A 256 -11.80 -17.98 -22.24
N ILE A 257 -11.95 -19.07 -21.49
CA ILE A 257 -13.07 -20.01 -21.67
C ILE A 257 -14.42 -19.31 -21.40
N ARG A 258 -14.47 -18.37 -20.45
CA ARG A 258 -15.72 -17.61 -20.15
C ARG A 258 -16.03 -16.55 -21.21
N GLU A 259 -15.02 -15.98 -21.84
CA GLU A 259 -15.15 -14.92 -22.86
C GLU A 259 -15.27 -15.49 -24.29
N SER A 260 -15.58 -16.76 -24.45
CA SER A 260 -15.62 -17.47 -25.74
C SER A 260 -16.48 -16.86 -26.85
N ASN A 261 -17.21 -15.78 -26.55
CA ASN A 261 -18.01 -15.01 -27.51
C ASN A 261 -17.41 -13.63 -27.88
N SER A 262 -16.20 -13.29 -27.42
CA SER A 262 -15.57 -12.02 -27.77
C SER A 262 -14.69 -12.15 -29.00
N GLU A 263 -14.72 -11.16 -29.89
CA GLU A 263 -13.87 -11.07 -31.09
C GLU A 263 -12.36 -10.98 -30.77
N ASN A 264 -12.01 -10.83 -29.49
CA ASN A 264 -10.65 -10.68 -28.97
C ASN A 264 -10.11 -11.94 -28.30
N TYR A 265 -10.58 -13.13 -28.66
CA TYR A 265 -10.11 -14.38 -28.11
C TYR A 265 -8.64 -14.63 -28.45
N HIS A 266 -7.75 -14.52 -27.51
CA HIS A 266 -6.36 -14.91 -27.62
C HIS A 266 -6.17 -16.28 -26.96
N SER A 267 -6.29 -17.37 -27.74
CA SER A 267 -5.98 -18.70 -27.24
C SER A 267 -4.51 -18.81 -26.85
N ILE A 268 -4.23 -19.50 -25.73
CA ILE A 268 -2.85 -19.88 -25.41
C ILE A 268 -2.36 -20.80 -26.50
N SER A 269 -1.25 -20.44 -27.11
CA SER A 269 -0.63 -21.28 -28.15
C SER A 269 -0.02 -22.57 -27.55
N TRP A 270 0.01 -23.64 -28.32
CA TRP A 270 0.67 -24.88 -27.90
C TRP A 270 2.13 -24.65 -27.47
N SER A 271 2.85 -23.72 -28.08
CA SER A 271 4.20 -23.33 -27.68
C SER A 271 4.28 -22.73 -26.31
N GLN A 272 3.28 -21.92 -25.92
CA GLN A 272 3.17 -21.32 -24.58
C GLN A 272 2.87 -22.37 -23.51
N LEU A 273 1.94 -23.31 -23.79
CA LEU A 273 1.66 -24.44 -22.91
C LEU A 273 2.88 -25.37 -22.76
N ASN A 274 3.55 -25.65 -23.87
CA ASN A 274 4.71 -26.53 -23.85
C ASN A 274 5.94 -25.92 -23.15
N ALA A 275 6.11 -24.60 -23.19
CA ALA A 275 7.14 -23.90 -22.44
C ALA A 275 6.93 -23.95 -20.91
N GLN A 276 5.77 -24.41 -20.47
CA GLN A 276 5.38 -24.44 -19.04
C GLN A 276 5.23 -25.87 -18.51
N LYS A 277 5.49 -26.87 -19.31
CA LYS A 277 5.37 -28.28 -18.93
C LYS A 277 6.30 -28.71 -17.79
N ASP A 278 7.35 -27.91 -17.53
CA ASP A 278 8.36 -28.19 -16.51
C ASP A 278 8.06 -27.48 -15.16
N PHE A 279 6.89 -26.88 -15.03
CA PHE A 279 6.37 -26.28 -13.81
C PHE A 279 5.20 -27.08 -13.24
#